data_978431680531764baf42b1edf20d212f
#
_entry.id   978431680531764baf42b1edf20d212f
#
_cell.length_a   1.000
_cell.length_b   1.000
_cell.length_c   1.000
_cell.angle_alpha   90.00
_cell.angle_beta   90.00
_cell.angle_gamma   90.00
#
_symmetry.space_group_name_H-M   'P 1'
#
loop_
_entity.id
_entity.type
_entity.pdbx_description
1 polymer ?
#
loop_
_entity_poly.entity_id
_entity_poly.type
_entity_poly.pdbx_seq_one_letter_code
_entity_poly.pdbx_strand_id
1 'polypeptide(L)'
;MPSPIGHALGGIAAGWGSVPRRNVAAAVMLAAVAIVPDLDLLIHDHRGVSHSVGAALIAGAVTWVVTRSSRWALAVTLAWASHVLLDWMSNDARPPLGVMALWPFTRDYYKSSIEVFPAVSRRYWLAQFWIDNLRAVAVEVLILAPITALVVWWRRPAGAQGSSRGQP
;
A
#
# COMPACT_ATOMS: atom_id res chain seq x y z
N MET A 1 0.96 10.94 6.44
CA MET A 1 0.90 9.80 5.52
C MET A 1 2.13 8.93 5.68
N PRO A 2 2.04 7.62 5.51
CA PRO A 2 3.18 6.72 5.47
C PRO A 2 4.13 7.04 4.31
N SER A 3 5.33 6.47 4.39
CA SER A 3 6.32 6.57 3.32
C SER A 3 5.96 5.66 2.13
N PRO A 4 6.56 5.87 0.95
CA PRO A 4 6.43 4.93 -0.16
C PRO A 4 6.83 3.49 0.20
N ILE A 5 7.73 3.31 1.18
CA ILE A 5 8.14 1.99 1.69
C ILE A 5 6.98 1.33 2.46
N GLY A 6 6.30 2.09 3.32
CA GLY A 6 5.11 1.61 4.04
C GLY A 6 4.00 1.19 3.09
N HIS A 7 3.68 2.03 2.09
CA HIS A 7 2.69 1.69 1.07
C HIS A 7 3.08 0.46 0.25
N ALA A 8 4.35 0.33 -0.15
CA ALA A 8 4.85 -0.85 -0.86
C ALA A 8 4.65 -2.14 -0.06
N LEU A 9 5.03 -2.14 1.23
CA LEU A 9 4.84 -3.29 2.11
C LEU A 9 3.36 -3.61 2.30
N GLY A 10 2.52 -2.60 2.56
CA GLY A 10 1.07 -2.76 2.67
C GLY A 10 0.44 -3.34 1.41
N GLY A 11 0.82 -2.85 0.23
CA GLY A 11 0.33 -3.34 -1.06
C GLY A 11 0.71 -4.78 -1.34
N ILE A 12 1.96 -5.17 -1.05
CA ILE A 12 2.39 -6.56 -1.15
C ILE A 12 1.58 -7.42 -0.19
N ALA A 13 1.48 -7.05 1.09
CA ALA A 13 0.74 -7.82 2.08
C ALA A 13 -0.72 -8.03 1.67
N ALA A 14 -1.42 -6.98 1.21
CA ALA A 14 -2.83 -7.02 0.86
C ALA A 14 -3.10 -7.81 -0.44
N GLY A 15 -2.29 -7.59 -1.49
CA GLY A 15 -2.52 -8.19 -2.81
C GLY A 15 -1.94 -9.58 -3.00
N TRP A 16 -0.92 -9.99 -2.21
CA TRP A 16 -0.14 -11.22 -2.43
C TRP A 16 -0.96 -12.50 -2.52
N GLY A 17 -2.02 -12.59 -1.72
CA GLY A 17 -2.90 -13.76 -1.71
C GLY A 17 -3.65 -13.99 -3.02
N SER A 18 -3.87 -12.93 -3.78
CA SER A 18 -4.74 -12.91 -4.96
C SER A 18 -3.99 -13.06 -6.28
N VAL A 19 -2.67 -12.77 -6.33
CA VAL A 19 -1.92 -12.87 -7.59
C VAL A 19 -1.87 -14.32 -8.13
N PRO A 20 -2.00 -14.52 -9.45
CA PRO A 20 -1.96 -15.86 -10.06
C PRO A 20 -0.61 -16.55 -9.89
N ARG A 21 0.48 -15.80 -9.99
CA ARG A 21 1.86 -16.29 -9.83
C ARG A 21 2.59 -15.43 -8.82
N ARG A 22 3.08 -16.04 -7.75
CA ARG A 22 3.81 -15.37 -6.66
C ARG A 22 5.29 -15.37 -6.96
N ASN A 23 5.78 -14.28 -7.53
CA ASN A 23 7.18 -14.05 -7.89
C ASN A 23 7.58 -12.59 -7.60
N VAL A 24 8.84 -12.27 -7.78
CA VAL A 24 9.38 -10.93 -7.56
C VAL A 24 8.67 -9.87 -8.41
N ALA A 25 8.34 -10.19 -9.67
CA ALA A 25 7.63 -9.26 -10.55
C ALA A 25 6.23 -8.91 -10.00
N ALA A 26 5.50 -9.89 -9.44
CA ALA A 26 4.22 -9.62 -8.80
C ALA A 26 4.39 -8.75 -7.54
N ALA A 27 5.42 -8.99 -6.73
CA ALA A 27 5.71 -8.14 -5.56
C ALA A 27 6.01 -6.70 -5.97
N VAL A 28 6.86 -6.50 -6.97
CA VAL A 28 7.20 -5.17 -7.50
C VAL A 28 5.97 -4.46 -8.06
N MET A 29 5.12 -5.18 -8.79
CA MET A 29 3.89 -4.61 -9.32
C MET A 29 2.92 -4.18 -8.21
N LEU A 30 2.71 -5.03 -7.19
CA LEU A 30 1.85 -4.68 -6.06
C LEU A 30 2.38 -3.47 -5.27
N ALA A 31 3.70 -3.42 -5.06
CA ALA A 31 4.37 -2.28 -4.44
C ALA A 31 4.15 -0.99 -5.26
N ALA A 32 4.37 -1.05 -6.58
CA ALA A 32 4.16 0.08 -7.47
C ALA A 32 2.71 0.56 -7.45
N VAL A 33 1.74 -0.36 -7.59
CA VAL A 33 0.30 -0.02 -7.54
C VAL A 33 -0.08 0.67 -6.24
N ALA A 34 0.46 0.21 -5.11
CA ALA A 34 0.19 0.82 -3.82
C ALA A 34 0.80 2.22 -3.64
N ILE A 35 1.77 2.62 -4.47
CA ILE A 35 2.37 3.95 -4.45
C ILE A 35 1.66 4.91 -5.44
N VAL A 36 0.99 4.37 -6.47
CA VAL A 36 0.35 5.19 -7.52
C VAL A 36 -0.56 6.30 -6.99
N PRO A 37 -1.40 6.11 -5.94
CA PRO A 37 -2.24 7.20 -5.42
C PRO A 37 -1.46 8.47 -5.07
N ASP A 38 -0.22 8.33 -4.56
CA ASP A 38 0.65 9.45 -4.19
C ASP A 38 1.16 10.27 -5.37
N LEU A 39 0.97 9.82 -6.62
CA LEU A 39 1.30 10.61 -7.80
C LEU A 39 0.43 11.87 -7.93
N ASP A 40 -0.70 11.94 -7.20
CA ASP A 40 -1.51 13.15 -7.09
C ASP A 40 -0.75 14.34 -6.49
N LEU A 41 0.33 14.07 -5.75
CA LEU A 41 1.27 15.10 -5.30
C LEU A 41 1.85 15.95 -6.44
N LEU A 42 1.94 15.40 -7.65
CA LEU A 42 2.44 16.10 -8.82
C LEU A 42 1.45 17.15 -9.36
N ILE A 43 0.16 16.97 -9.06
CA ILE A 43 -0.92 17.86 -9.50
C ILE A 43 -1.50 18.71 -8.36
N HIS A 44 -0.88 18.70 -7.18
CA HIS A 44 -1.23 19.48 -6.00
C HIS A 44 -2.63 19.19 -5.38
N ASP A 45 -3.28 18.11 -5.78
CA ASP A 45 -4.58 17.67 -5.23
C ASP A 45 -4.41 16.38 -4.40
N HIS A 46 -3.56 16.45 -3.39
CA HIS A 46 -3.19 15.30 -2.57
C HIS A 46 -4.32 14.86 -1.63
N ARG A 47 -4.53 13.52 -1.54
CA ARG A 47 -5.55 12.83 -0.72
C ARG A 47 -6.99 13.00 -1.21
N GLY A 48 -7.15 13.43 -2.45
CA GLY A 48 -8.43 13.53 -3.12
C GLY A 48 -8.95 12.18 -3.62
N VAL A 49 -9.47 12.19 -4.83
CA VAL A 49 -10.14 11.02 -5.47
C VAL A 49 -9.25 9.78 -5.53
N SER A 50 -7.94 9.93 -5.80
CA SER A 50 -6.97 8.82 -5.84
C SER A 50 -6.89 8.03 -4.53
N HIS A 51 -7.16 8.70 -3.39
CA HIS A 51 -7.15 8.14 -2.05
C HIS A 51 -8.54 7.66 -1.60
N SER A 52 -9.25 6.97 -2.48
CA SER A 52 -10.61 6.49 -2.21
C SER A 52 -10.81 5.01 -2.54
N VAL A 53 -11.81 4.41 -1.91
CA VAL A 53 -12.27 3.06 -2.26
C VAL A 53 -12.78 3.01 -3.70
N GLY A 54 -13.42 4.09 -4.18
CA GLY A 54 -13.86 4.20 -5.56
C GLY A 54 -12.70 4.10 -6.56
N ALA A 55 -11.59 4.81 -6.31
CA ALA A 55 -10.39 4.71 -7.15
C ALA A 55 -9.78 3.31 -7.13
N ALA A 56 -9.74 2.65 -5.97
CA ALA A 56 -9.26 1.26 -5.86
C ALA A 56 -10.12 0.30 -6.71
N LEU A 57 -11.43 0.45 -6.69
CA LEU A 57 -12.36 -0.37 -7.49
C LEU A 57 -12.20 -0.09 -8.98
N ILE A 58 -12.01 1.17 -9.38
CA ILE A 58 -11.75 1.55 -10.78
C ILE A 58 -10.43 0.93 -11.26
N ALA A 59 -9.35 1.01 -10.46
CA ALA A 59 -8.07 0.40 -10.80
C ALA A 59 -8.20 -1.12 -11.00
N GLY A 60 -8.96 -1.79 -10.14
CA GLY A 60 -9.29 -3.21 -10.28
C GLY A 60 -10.10 -3.50 -11.54
N ALA A 61 -11.14 -2.71 -11.82
CA ALA A 61 -11.97 -2.87 -13.01
C ALA A 61 -11.16 -2.69 -14.31
N VAL A 62 -10.32 -1.66 -14.37
CA VAL A 62 -9.39 -1.44 -15.50
C VAL A 62 -8.46 -2.63 -15.66
N THR A 63 -7.87 -3.12 -14.56
CA THR A 63 -7.02 -4.31 -14.58
C THR A 63 -7.76 -5.53 -15.12
N TRP A 64 -9.00 -5.74 -14.71
CA TRP A 64 -9.82 -6.84 -15.21
C TRP A 64 -10.09 -6.74 -16.72
N VAL A 65 -10.43 -5.54 -17.20
CA VAL A 65 -10.67 -5.31 -18.64
C VAL A 65 -9.43 -5.62 -19.47
N VAL A 66 -8.25 -5.18 -19.00
CA VAL A 66 -6.96 -5.34 -19.71
C VAL A 66 -6.46 -6.78 -19.64
N THR A 67 -6.47 -7.39 -18.46
CA THR A 67 -5.84 -8.70 -18.23
C THR A 67 -6.80 -9.87 -18.36
N ARG A 68 -8.10 -9.63 -18.33
CA ARG A 68 -9.18 -10.63 -18.23
C ARG A 68 -9.01 -11.59 -17.04
N SER A 69 -8.31 -11.16 -16.01
CA SER A 69 -8.00 -11.94 -14.82
C SER A 69 -8.62 -11.31 -13.57
N SER A 70 -9.63 -11.97 -12.99
CA SER A 70 -10.23 -11.55 -11.72
C SER A 70 -9.23 -11.58 -10.56
N ARG A 71 -8.24 -12.47 -10.61
CA ARG A 71 -7.19 -12.57 -9.60
C ARG A 71 -6.28 -11.34 -9.60
N TRP A 72 -5.86 -10.86 -10.80
CA TRP A 72 -5.09 -9.63 -10.91
C TRP A 72 -5.92 -8.41 -10.54
N ALA A 73 -7.18 -8.35 -10.98
CA ALA A 73 -8.08 -7.28 -10.60
C ALA A 73 -8.22 -7.15 -9.08
N LEU A 74 -8.48 -8.27 -8.40
CA LEU A 74 -8.57 -8.29 -6.94
C LEU A 74 -7.26 -7.90 -6.27
N ALA A 75 -6.11 -8.38 -6.77
CA ALA A 75 -4.81 -8.06 -6.23
C ALA A 75 -4.51 -6.55 -6.32
N VAL A 76 -4.81 -5.93 -7.45
CA VAL A 76 -4.64 -4.48 -7.68
C VAL A 76 -5.60 -3.66 -6.80
N THR A 77 -6.88 -4.07 -6.73
CA THR A 77 -7.85 -3.42 -5.83
C THR A 77 -7.38 -3.43 -4.38
N LEU A 78 -6.91 -4.59 -3.89
CA LEU A 78 -6.43 -4.73 -2.52
C LEU A 78 -5.15 -3.93 -2.25
N ALA A 79 -4.21 -3.92 -3.21
CA ALA A 79 -2.98 -3.14 -3.09
C ALA A 79 -3.28 -1.63 -3.05
N TRP A 80 -4.19 -1.13 -3.90
CA TRP A 80 -4.63 0.26 -3.87
C TRP A 80 -5.40 0.59 -2.59
N ALA A 81 -6.34 -0.26 -2.19
CA ALA A 81 -7.12 -0.06 -0.97
C ALA A 81 -6.25 -0.07 0.29
N SER A 82 -5.15 -0.83 0.32
CA SER A 82 -4.19 -0.80 1.43
C SER A 82 -3.54 0.57 1.58
N HIS A 83 -3.26 1.29 0.48
CA HIS A 83 -2.77 2.66 0.53
C HIS A 83 -3.77 3.58 1.25
N VAL A 84 -5.04 3.54 0.82
CA VAL A 84 -6.11 4.35 1.44
C VAL A 84 -6.25 4.05 2.93
N LEU A 85 -6.18 2.77 3.32
CA LEU A 85 -6.26 2.34 4.71
C LEU A 85 -5.07 2.87 5.54
N LEU A 86 -3.85 2.76 5.03
CA LEU A 86 -2.66 3.22 5.74
C LEU A 86 -2.67 4.74 5.92
N ASP A 87 -3.10 5.49 4.91
CA ASP A 87 -3.25 6.94 5.01
C ASP A 87 -4.36 7.34 5.97
N TRP A 88 -5.49 6.63 5.96
CA TRP A 88 -6.56 6.86 6.92
C TRP A 88 -6.11 6.67 8.38
N MET A 89 -5.17 5.74 8.64
CA MET A 89 -4.60 5.45 9.96
C MET A 89 -3.34 6.26 10.27
N SER A 90 -2.98 7.22 9.43
CA SER A 90 -1.77 8.01 9.65
C SER A 90 -2.03 9.32 10.39
N ASN A 91 -1.00 9.81 11.07
CA ASN A 91 -1.02 11.15 11.62
C ASN A 91 -0.95 12.19 10.51
N ASP A 92 -1.85 13.16 10.56
CA ASP A 92 -1.94 14.28 9.64
C ASP A 92 -1.73 15.61 10.35
N ALA A 93 -0.70 16.33 9.90
CA ALA A 93 -0.34 17.63 10.45
C ALA A 93 -0.83 18.81 9.59
N ARG A 94 -1.46 18.59 8.43
CA ARG A 94 -1.87 19.65 7.49
C ARG A 94 -3.23 19.37 6.86
N PRO A 95 -4.09 20.40 6.74
CA PRO A 95 -5.35 20.29 6.00
C PRO A 95 -5.11 19.98 4.49
N PRO A 96 -6.07 19.26 3.85
CA PRO A 96 -7.21 18.58 4.47
C PRO A 96 -6.77 17.39 5.32
N LEU A 97 -7.38 17.25 6.53
CA LEU A 97 -7.04 16.16 7.44
C LEU A 97 -7.77 14.89 7.03
N GLY A 98 -7.02 13.80 6.82
CA GLY A 98 -7.57 12.51 6.38
C GLY A 98 -7.55 12.31 4.87
N VAL A 99 -8.37 11.39 4.38
CA VAL A 99 -8.47 10.98 2.98
C VAL A 99 -9.93 10.99 2.51
N MET A 100 -10.16 11.22 1.23
CA MET A 100 -11.51 11.19 0.61
C MET A 100 -11.98 9.74 0.41
N ALA A 101 -11.98 8.94 1.50
CA ALA A 101 -12.11 7.48 1.45
C ALA A 101 -13.37 6.99 0.74
N LEU A 102 -14.51 7.69 0.89
CA LEU A 102 -15.82 7.24 0.42
C LEU A 102 -16.25 7.83 -0.92
N TRP A 103 -15.34 8.47 -1.67
CA TRP A 103 -15.67 8.86 -3.03
C TRP A 103 -16.05 7.63 -3.89
N PRO A 104 -17.09 7.66 -4.76
CA PRO A 104 -17.82 8.83 -5.24
C PRO A 104 -19.06 9.23 -4.42
N PHE A 105 -19.38 8.57 -3.32
CA PHE A 105 -20.60 8.81 -2.54
C PHE A 105 -20.57 10.14 -1.77
N THR A 106 -19.38 10.52 -1.29
CA THR A 106 -19.15 11.82 -0.65
C THR A 106 -17.75 12.32 -1.01
N ARG A 107 -17.54 13.64 -0.85
CA ARG A 107 -16.23 14.29 -0.99
C ARG A 107 -15.64 14.72 0.35
N ASP A 108 -16.21 14.22 1.44
CA ASP A 108 -15.71 14.51 2.78
C ASP A 108 -14.40 13.75 3.06
N TYR A 109 -13.58 14.35 3.91
CA TYR A 109 -12.32 13.76 4.34
C TYR A 109 -12.51 13.02 5.66
N TYR A 110 -12.01 11.80 5.71
CA TYR A 110 -12.13 10.91 6.87
C TYR A 110 -10.75 10.60 7.42
N LYS A 111 -10.61 10.67 8.74
CA LYS A 111 -9.40 10.35 9.48
C LYS A 111 -9.72 9.38 10.61
N SER A 112 -8.84 8.42 10.86
CA SER A 112 -8.95 7.54 12.02
C SER A 112 -8.67 8.30 13.31
N SER A 113 -9.36 7.94 14.39
CA SER A 113 -9.00 8.36 15.74
C SER A 113 -7.74 7.65 16.27
N ILE A 114 -7.36 6.53 15.64
CA ILE A 114 -6.16 5.74 15.97
C ILE A 114 -5.08 6.07 14.95
N GLU A 115 -4.08 6.83 15.37
CA GLU A 115 -2.95 7.24 14.54
C GLU A 115 -1.79 6.27 14.75
N VAL A 116 -1.72 5.24 13.90
CA VAL A 116 -0.68 4.20 14.00
C VAL A 116 0.65 4.66 13.39
N PHE A 117 0.57 5.39 12.26
CA PHE A 117 1.74 5.77 11.48
C PHE A 117 2.09 7.23 11.66
N PRO A 118 3.35 7.57 12.04
CA PRO A 118 3.81 8.95 12.09
C PRO A 118 3.77 9.62 10.70
N ALA A 119 3.59 10.93 10.70
CA ALA A 119 3.64 11.71 9.47
C ALA A 119 5.07 11.80 8.92
N VAL A 120 5.23 11.56 7.62
CA VAL A 120 6.49 11.83 6.89
C VAL A 120 6.60 13.32 6.62
N SER A 121 7.74 13.91 7.00
CA SER A 121 8.06 15.31 6.74
C SER A 121 8.51 15.51 5.28
N ARG A 122 8.16 16.67 4.69
CA ARG A 122 8.63 17.10 3.35
C ARG A 122 9.62 18.26 3.42
N ARG A 123 10.01 18.68 4.64
CA ARG A 123 10.92 19.81 4.85
C ARG A 123 12.38 19.37 4.79
N TYR A 124 12.82 18.86 3.62
CA TYR A 124 14.15 18.28 3.42
C TYR A 124 15.33 19.23 3.71
N TRP A 125 15.06 20.53 3.78
CA TRP A 125 16.06 21.57 4.15
C TRP A 125 16.31 21.69 5.65
N LEU A 126 15.54 20.99 6.49
CA LEU A 126 15.73 20.98 7.95
C LEU A 126 16.44 19.68 8.36
N ALA A 127 17.43 19.79 9.26
CA ALA A 127 18.12 18.61 9.81
C ALA A 127 17.13 17.63 10.47
N GLN A 128 16.09 18.16 11.12
CA GLN A 128 15.02 17.38 11.76
C GLN A 128 14.26 16.47 10.77
N PHE A 129 14.23 16.83 9.47
CA PHE A 129 13.62 16.01 8.42
C PHE A 129 14.14 14.57 8.40
N TRP A 130 15.45 14.40 8.51
CA TRP A 130 16.08 13.08 8.45
C TRP A 130 15.72 12.22 9.65
N ILE A 131 15.70 12.83 10.84
CA ILE A 131 15.36 12.13 12.10
C ILE A 131 13.90 11.71 12.10
N ASP A 132 12.99 12.63 11.77
CA ASP A 132 11.56 12.37 11.77
C ASP A 132 11.18 11.30 10.73
N ASN A 133 11.74 11.39 9.52
CA ASN A 133 11.45 10.43 8.47
C ASN A 133 12.07 9.05 8.74
N LEU A 134 13.29 9.00 9.28
CA LEU A 134 13.89 7.73 9.67
C LEU A 134 13.06 7.04 10.76
N ARG A 135 12.56 7.80 11.75
CA ARG A 135 11.65 7.28 12.77
C ARG A 135 10.33 6.79 12.17
N ALA A 136 9.72 7.57 11.27
CA ALA A 136 8.47 7.19 10.62
C ALA A 136 8.64 5.88 9.83
N VAL A 137 9.66 5.81 8.98
CA VAL A 137 9.98 4.61 8.19
C VAL A 137 10.30 3.42 9.10
N ALA A 138 11.05 3.62 10.20
CA ALA A 138 11.34 2.55 11.13
C ALA A 138 10.05 1.96 11.76
N VAL A 139 9.11 2.80 12.17
CA VAL A 139 7.81 2.35 12.70
C VAL A 139 7.02 1.58 11.64
N GLU A 140 6.95 2.11 10.41
CA GLU A 140 6.28 1.44 9.29
C GLU A 140 6.87 0.05 9.01
N VAL A 141 8.19 -0.03 8.91
CA VAL A 141 8.91 -1.29 8.63
C VAL A 141 8.73 -2.28 9.79
N LEU A 142 8.83 -1.83 11.04
CA LEU A 142 8.65 -2.69 12.22
C LEU A 142 7.24 -3.30 12.29
N ILE A 143 6.23 -2.58 11.81
CA ILE A 143 4.84 -3.07 11.80
C ILE A 143 4.55 -3.88 10.53
N LEU A 144 4.87 -3.32 9.37
CA LEU A 144 4.41 -3.87 8.08
C LEU A 144 5.32 -4.99 7.54
N ALA A 145 6.63 -4.96 7.78
CA ALA A 145 7.52 -5.98 7.26
C ALA A 145 7.26 -7.38 7.85
N PRO A 146 7.05 -7.56 9.19
CA PRO A 146 6.67 -8.87 9.71
C PRO A 146 5.32 -9.36 9.17
N ILE A 147 4.33 -8.48 9.01
CA ILE A 147 3.03 -8.83 8.43
C ILE A 147 3.21 -9.29 6.99
N THR A 148 3.95 -8.53 6.19
CA THR A 148 4.23 -8.87 4.80
C THR A 148 4.99 -10.17 4.68
N ALA A 149 6.03 -10.36 5.51
CA ALA A 149 6.82 -11.59 5.54
C ALA A 149 5.96 -12.81 5.90
N LEU A 150 5.07 -12.68 6.90
CA LEU A 150 4.15 -13.74 7.31
C LEU A 150 3.18 -14.11 6.19
N VAL A 151 2.58 -13.11 5.52
CA VAL A 151 1.66 -13.34 4.39
C VAL A 151 2.39 -14.02 3.23
N VAL A 152 3.58 -13.55 2.87
CA VAL A 152 4.40 -14.12 1.81
C VAL A 152 4.81 -15.55 2.16
N TRP A 153 5.22 -15.81 3.40
CA TRP A 153 5.61 -17.13 3.88
C TRP A 153 4.45 -18.11 3.89
N TRP A 154 3.30 -17.73 4.45
CA TRP A 154 2.12 -18.60 4.53
C TRP A 154 1.57 -18.98 3.15
N ARG A 155 1.71 -18.10 2.18
CA ARG A 155 1.21 -18.31 0.82
C ARG A 155 2.23 -18.93 -0.12
N ARG A 156 3.36 -19.49 0.40
CA ARG A 156 4.31 -20.24 -0.43
C ARG A 156 3.66 -21.50 -0.97
N PRO A 157 3.89 -21.88 -2.25
CA PRO A 157 3.41 -23.16 -2.76
C PRO A 157 4.06 -24.31 -1.98
N ALA A 158 3.26 -25.31 -1.60
CA ALA A 158 3.68 -26.45 -0.77
C ALA A 158 4.81 -27.32 -1.39
N GLY A 159 5.20 -27.06 -2.64
CA GLY A 159 6.23 -27.84 -3.36
C GLY A 159 7.68 -27.38 -3.20
N ALA A 160 7.94 -26.25 -2.52
CA ALA A 160 9.31 -25.70 -2.43
C ALA A 160 10.14 -26.33 -1.28
N GLN A 161 9.56 -27.21 -0.46
CA GLN A 161 10.23 -27.83 0.69
C GLN A 161 10.79 -29.23 0.42
N GLY A 162 10.63 -29.78 -0.77
CA GLY A 162 10.87 -31.20 -1.09
C GLY A 162 12.14 -31.54 -1.86
N SER A 163 12.97 -30.60 -2.35
CA SER A 163 14.05 -30.93 -3.28
C SER A 163 15.45 -31.10 -2.66
N SER A 164 15.58 -31.09 -1.33
CA SER A 164 16.88 -31.29 -0.66
C SER A 164 17.08 -32.68 -0.04
N ARG A 165 16.19 -33.65 -0.32
CA ARG A 165 16.41 -35.03 0.11
C ARG A 165 16.53 -35.94 -1.07
N GLY A 166 17.74 -36.35 -1.37
CA GLY A 166 18.04 -37.58 -2.12
C GLY A 166 18.65 -37.39 -3.48
N GLN A 167 19.96 -37.24 -3.52
CA GLN A 167 20.77 -37.94 -4.53
C GLN A 167 21.85 -38.70 -3.74
N PRO A 168 21.92 -40.03 -3.97
CA PRO A 168 23.00 -40.87 -3.43
C PRO A 168 24.33 -40.57 -4.09
#